data_f30d6e031f800865a1f80a02b3d7aff2
#
_entry.id   f30d6e031f800865a1f80a02b3d7aff2
#
_cell.length_a   1.000
_cell.length_b   1.000
_cell.length_c   1.000
_cell.angle_alpha   90.00
_cell.angle_beta   90.00
_cell.angle_gamma   90.00
#
_symmetry.space_group_name_H-M   'P 1'
#
loop_
_entity.id
_entity.type
_entity.pdbx_description
1 polymer ?
#
loop_
_entity_poly.entity_id
_entity_poly.type
_entity_poly.pdbx_seq_one_letter_code
_entity_poly.pdbx_strand_id
1 'polypeptide(L)'
;VPIDIAVMAHRQNMNYLPLAVAATLLATISYAGPPGLRVSPDGRALVRDDGRPFFYLADTAWELFHRLTRQQAETYLADRAAKGFNVIQAVVLAEYDGLGTPNAYGHLPLVDMDPNRPNQAYFEFVDWVVXRCEQLDLYLAMLPTWGDKINKEWGIGPEVFNTPGKAYSFGRFLGQRYRNRSIIWVLGGDRIPRRPIHIELWRAMARGLQDGDGGSHLITFHPMGGCSSSQFFHGEQWLAFNMLQSGHSRPDTPNWQMIEADYELKPTKPVIDGEPCYEDHPINWDPKQGWFTDYDVRKAAYRSVFAGACGHTYGCHDIWQFWEPSXKPISAARTRWQEALQLPGASQMPYLRRLIESRPMLGRLPDQSLLASPAGQGPSHVRATRAPDASYAFVYIPDGNSVTVNMNKLSATVISSWWYDPRTGKAQRIGIIANQPGLVQTFSPPTKGPGNDWVLVLDDASRYTSPPGQGG
;
A
#
# COMPACT_ATOMS: atom_id res chain seq x y z
N VAL A 1 9.12 -6.86 -109.30
CA VAL A 1 9.22 -5.48 -108.84
C VAL A 1 8.63 -5.45 -107.43
N PRO A 2 9.43 -5.22 -106.40
CA PRO A 2 8.90 -5.22 -105.05
C PRO A 2 8.41 -3.82 -104.64
N ILE A 3 7.38 -3.80 -103.85
CA ILE A 3 6.82 -2.60 -103.22
C ILE A 3 7.22 -2.59 -101.78
N ASP A 4 7.89 -1.53 -101.33
CA ASP A 4 8.27 -1.25 -99.94
C ASP A 4 7.06 -0.76 -99.17
N ILE A 5 6.80 -1.36 -98.04
CA ILE A 5 5.84 -0.83 -97.08
C ILE A 5 6.59 -0.57 -95.74
N ALA A 6 6.75 0.71 -95.46
CA ALA A 6 7.32 1.13 -94.15
C ALA A 6 6.29 1.03 -93.05
N VAL A 7 6.59 0.27 -92.05
CA VAL A 7 5.74 0.19 -90.83
C VAL A 7 6.35 1.10 -89.75
N MET A 8 5.59 2.16 -89.43
CA MET A 8 5.92 3.03 -88.29
C MET A 8 5.60 2.32 -86.99
N ALA A 9 6.61 2.09 -86.19
CA ALA A 9 6.43 1.57 -84.83
C ALA A 9 6.18 2.73 -83.81
N HIS A 10 5.00 2.78 -83.31
CA HIS A 10 4.68 3.69 -82.13
C HIS A 10 5.26 3.07 -80.87
N ARG A 11 6.25 3.74 -80.28
CA ARG A 11 6.71 3.41 -78.92
C ARG A 11 5.80 4.12 -77.94
N GLN A 12 4.98 3.35 -77.19
CA GLN A 12 4.28 3.87 -76.05
C GLN A 12 5.23 3.81 -74.86
N ASN A 13 5.57 4.98 -74.29
CA ASN A 13 6.30 5.11 -73.09
C ASN A 13 5.32 4.84 -71.91
N MET A 14 5.39 3.66 -71.31
CA MET A 14 4.69 3.38 -70.07
C MET A 14 5.56 3.88 -68.89
N ASN A 15 5.15 4.98 -68.29
CA ASN A 15 5.74 5.48 -67.04
C ASN A 15 5.29 4.58 -65.87
N TYR A 16 6.20 3.80 -65.34
CA TYR A 16 5.99 3.07 -64.10
C TYR A 16 6.20 4.05 -62.95
N LEU A 17 5.13 4.42 -62.22
CA LEU A 17 5.26 5.08 -60.94
C LEU A 17 5.67 4.01 -59.90
N PRO A 18 6.72 4.24 -59.14
CA PRO A 18 7.05 3.30 -58.07
C PRO A 18 5.97 3.39 -56.96
N LEU A 19 5.35 2.27 -56.61
CA LEU A 19 4.53 2.16 -55.43
C LEU A 19 5.45 2.32 -54.21
N ALA A 20 5.34 3.47 -53.55
CA ALA A 20 5.98 3.65 -52.23
C ALA A 20 5.18 2.87 -51.23
N VAL A 21 5.73 1.74 -50.77
CA VAL A 21 5.18 1.01 -49.65
C VAL A 21 5.52 1.81 -48.41
N ALA A 22 4.54 2.54 -47.90
CA ALA A 22 4.68 3.21 -46.62
C ALA A 22 4.67 2.13 -45.51
N ALA A 23 5.87 1.79 -45.06
CA ALA A 23 5.99 0.94 -43.85
C ALA A 23 5.56 1.79 -42.66
N THR A 24 4.33 1.56 -42.18
CA THR A 24 3.87 2.16 -40.94
C THR A 24 4.64 1.48 -39.80
N LEU A 25 5.62 2.16 -39.29
CA LEU A 25 6.25 1.76 -38.04
C LEU A 25 5.19 1.94 -36.95
N LEU A 26 4.54 0.87 -36.54
CA LEU A 26 3.81 0.80 -35.31
C LEU A 26 4.85 0.88 -34.19
N ALA A 27 5.07 2.09 -33.69
CA ALA A 27 5.82 2.26 -32.47
C ALA A 27 5.01 1.56 -31.36
N THR A 28 5.47 0.40 -30.96
CA THR A 28 4.95 -0.21 -29.74
C THR A 28 5.36 0.72 -28.60
N ILE A 29 4.39 1.47 -28.10
CA ILE A 29 4.60 2.23 -26.87
C ILE A 29 4.81 1.17 -25.79
N SER A 30 6.07 0.96 -25.43
CA SER A 30 6.41 0.14 -24.28
C SER A 30 6.01 0.95 -23.05
N TYR A 31 4.91 0.58 -22.41
CA TYR A 31 4.52 1.22 -21.16
C TYR A 31 5.54 0.83 -20.11
N ALA A 32 6.32 1.79 -19.66
CA ALA A 32 7.18 1.61 -18.50
C ALA A 32 6.30 1.75 -17.27
N GLY A 33 6.24 0.73 -16.45
CA GLY A 33 5.50 0.78 -15.19
C GLY A 33 6.05 1.86 -14.25
N PRO A 34 5.45 2.01 -13.06
CA PRO A 34 5.92 3.04 -12.12
C PRO A 34 7.40 2.84 -11.76
N PRO A 35 8.11 3.95 -11.48
CA PRO A 35 9.56 3.89 -11.18
C PRO A 35 9.84 3.03 -9.95
N GLY A 36 11.06 2.50 -9.86
CA GLY A 36 11.48 1.76 -8.67
C GLY A 36 11.38 2.59 -7.40
N LEU A 37 11.31 1.92 -6.27
CA LEU A 37 11.20 2.55 -4.96
C LEU A 37 12.46 2.29 -4.14
N ARG A 38 12.83 3.27 -3.31
CA ARG A 38 13.92 3.12 -2.36
C ARG A 38 13.60 3.87 -1.07
N VAL A 39 14.36 3.60 -0.04
CA VAL A 39 14.23 4.32 1.23
C VAL A 39 14.87 5.70 1.08
N SER A 40 14.24 6.72 1.64
CA SER A 40 14.76 8.08 1.61
C SER A 40 16.09 8.18 2.37
N PRO A 41 16.93 9.19 2.05
CA PRO A 41 18.23 9.30 2.73
C PRO A 41 18.15 9.38 4.24
N ASP A 42 17.09 9.99 4.80
CA ASP A 42 16.93 10.08 6.25
C ASP A 42 16.37 8.80 6.88
N GLY A 43 16.01 7.80 6.07
CA GLY A 43 15.48 6.55 6.59
C GLY A 43 14.04 6.60 7.06
N ARG A 44 13.30 7.67 6.78
CA ARG A 44 11.96 7.84 7.34
C ARG A 44 10.83 7.62 6.34
N ALA A 45 11.13 7.65 5.05
CA ALA A 45 10.12 7.63 4.00
C ALA A 45 10.56 6.74 2.85
N LEU A 46 9.65 6.51 1.93
CA LEU A 46 9.94 5.89 0.65
C LEU A 46 9.96 6.98 -0.42
N VAL A 47 10.84 6.80 -1.41
CA VAL A 47 10.93 7.69 -2.55
C VAL A 47 11.03 6.86 -3.82
N ARG A 48 10.60 7.45 -4.92
CA ARG A 48 10.78 6.84 -6.25
C ARG A 48 12.23 7.04 -6.70
N ASP A 49 12.67 6.26 -7.67
CA ASP A 49 14.03 6.38 -8.20
C ASP A 49 14.32 7.76 -8.76
N ASP A 50 13.30 8.49 -9.20
CA ASP A 50 13.44 9.87 -9.67
C ASP A 50 13.49 10.90 -8.52
N GLY A 51 13.44 10.44 -7.28
CA GLY A 51 13.53 11.29 -6.09
C GLY A 51 12.21 11.81 -5.55
N ARG A 52 11.11 11.58 -6.25
CA ARG A 52 9.81 12.06 -5.77
C ARG A 52 9.37 11.27 -4.54
N PRO A 53 8.83 11.94 -3.52
CA PRO A 53 8.32 11.22 -2.36
C PRO A 53 7.20 10.27 -2.72
N PHE A 54 7.09 9.16 -1.99
CA PHE A 54 6.07 8.16 -2.23
C PHE A 54 5.32 7.89 -0.94
N PHE A 55 4.02 8.22 -0.92
CA PHE A 55 3.14 7.87 0.18
C PHE A 55 2.54 6.49 -0.13
N TYR A 56 2.97 5.48 0.60
CA TYR A 56 2.49 4.10 0.41
C TYR A 56 1.02 4.06 0.85
N LEU A 57 0.10 3.78 -0.08
CA LEU A 57 -1.30 3.58 0.28
C LEU A 57 -1.77 2.29 -0.37
N ALA A 58 -1.86 1.24 0.44
CA ALA A 58 -2.14 -0.10 -0.07
C ALA A 58 -3.57 -0.52 0.21
N ASP A 59 -4.11 -1.38 -0.67
CA ASP A 59 -5.28 -2.19 -0.38
C ASP A 59 -4.87 -3.65 -0.29
N THR A 60 -5.62 -4.42 0.48
CA THR A 60 -5.30 -5.81 0.80
C THR A 60 -6.15 -6.77 -0.02
N ALA A 61 -5.49 -7.65 -0.77
CA ALA A 61 -6.12 -8.59 -1.68
C ALA A 61 -5.43 -9.96 -1.59
N TRP A 62 -5.44 -10.56 -0.39
CA TRP A 62 -4.66 -11.77 -0.11
C TRP A 62 -4.92 -12.89 -1.13
N GLU A 63 -6.19 -13.04 -1.57
CA GLU A 63 -6.60 -14.15 -2.44
C GLU A 63 -6.67 -13.77 -3.93
N LEU A 64 -6.07 -12.66 -4.32
CA LEU A 64 -6.14 -12.13 -5.69
C LEU A 64 -5.75 -13.18 -6.74
N PHE A 65 -4.58 -13.78 -6.58
CA PHE A 65 -4.06 -14.75 -7.56
C PHE A 65 -4.80 -16.06 -7.50
N HIS A 66 -5.35 -16.39 -6.34
CA HIS A 66 -5.94 -17.69 -6.06
C HIS A 66 -7.41 -17.77 -6.47
N ARG A 67 -8.14 -16.66 -6.36
CA ARG A 67 -9.60 -16.69 -6.52
C ARG A 67 -10.14 -16.00 -7.76
N LEU A 68 -9.46 -15.00 -8.30
CA LEU A 68 -10.05 -14.15 -9.33
C LEU A 68 -9.69 -14.58 -10.74
N THR A 69 -10.65 -14.40 -11.66
CA THR A 69 -10.38 -14.42 -13.09
C THR A 69 -9.76 -13.07 -13.51
N ARG A 70 -9.23 -13.01 -14.75
CA ARG A 70 -8.70 -11.75 -15.29
C ARG A 70 -9.76 -10.65 -15.28
N GLN A 71 -11.00 -10.98 -15.64
CA GLN A 71 -12.07 -9.98 -15.66
C GLN A 71 -12.37 -9.46 -14.25
N GLN A 72 -12.42 -10.34 -13.27
CA GLN A 72 -12.67 -9.95 -11.88
C GLN A 72 -11.50 -9.13 -11.33
N ALA A 73 -10.27 -9.56 -11.63
CA ALA A 73 -9.08 -8.82 -11.22
C ALA A 73 -9.06 -7.43 -11.86
N GLU A 74 -9.45 -7.31 -13.12
CA GLU A 74 -9.57 -6.01 -13.79
C GLU A 74 -10.53 -5.09 -13.04
N THR A 75 -11.70 -5.62 -12.68
CA THR A 75 -12.71 -4.84 -11.94
C THR A 75 -12.14 -4.33 -10.61
N TYR A 76 -11.46 -5.21 -9.88
CA TYR A 76 -10.89 -4.87 -8.58
C TYR A 76 -9.77 -3.85 -8.73
N LEU A 77 -8.79 -4.12 -9.60
CA LEU A 77 -7.60 -3.27 -9.73
C LEU A 77 -7.97 -1.88 -10.25
N ALA A 78 -8.86 -1.81 -11.25
CA ALA A 78 -9.30 -0.53 -11.80
C ALA A 78 -10.03 0.31 -10.75
N ASP A 79 -10.86 -0.32 -9.93
CA ASP A 79 -11.57 0.38 -8.86
C ASP A 79 -10.57 0.97 -7.85
N ARG A 80 -9.58 0.17 -7.44
CA ARG A 80 -8.62 0.64 -6.44
C ARG A 80 -7.71 1.75 -6.99
N ALA A 81 -7.27 1.62 -8.23
CA ALA A 81 -6.48 2.67 -8.89
C ALA A 81 -7.29 3.97 -9.01
N ALA A 82 -8.55 3.86 -9.42
CA ALA A 82 -9.41 5.04 -9.58
C ALA A 82 -9.66 5.75 -8.25
N LYS A 83 -9.71 5.00 -7.16
CA LYS A 83 -9.90 5.58 -5.83
C LYS A 83 -8.63 6.26 -5.29
N GLY A 84 -7.44 5.94 -5.85
CA GLY A 84 -6.20 6.58 -5.42
C GLY A 84 -5.26 5.71 -4.60
N PHE A 85 -5.52 4.42 -4.53
CA PHE A 85 -4.54 3.47 -4.00
C PHE A 85 -3.35 3.38 -4.96
N ASN A 86 -2.16 3.12 -4.43
CA ASN A 86 -0.97 2.97 -5.27
C ASN A 86 -0.19 1.68 -5.00
N VAL A 87 -0.67 0.86 -4.07
CA VAL A 87 -0.09 -0.46 -3.78
C VAL A 87 -1.22 -1.46 -3.59
N ILE A 88 -1.05 -2.67 -4.12
CA ILE A 88 -1.94 -3.80 -3.84
C ILE A 88 -1.09 -4.88 -3.19
N GLN A 89 -1.50 -5.41 -2.02
CA GLN A 89 -0.77 -6.52 -1.43
C GLN A 89 -1.53 -7.83 -1.66
N ALA A 90 -0.79 -8.84 -2.15
CA ALA A 90 -1.38 -10.11 -2.56
C ALA A 90 -0.38 -11.24 -2.35
N VAL A 91 -0.88 -12.48 -2.22
CA VAL A 91 -0.07 -13.63 -1.82
C VAL A 91 0.00 -14.64 -2.97
N VAL A 92 1.21 -15.06 -3.31
CA VAL A 92 1.42 -16.05 -4.38
C VAL A 92 0.96 -17.43 -3.92
N LEU A 93 1.47 -17.92 -2.79
CA LEU A 93 1.02 -19.19 -2.21
C LEU A 93 0.04 -18.86 -1.10
N ALA A 94 -1.24 -18.79 -1.47
CA ALA A 94 -2.29 -18.21 -0.64
C ALA A 94 -2.58 -19.03 0.63
N GLU A 95 -3.28 -18.40 1.57
CA GLU A 95 -3.51 -18.94 2.89
C GLU A 95 -4.43 -20.16 2.89
N TYR A 96 -5.64 -20.01 2.39
CA TYR A 96 -6.69 -21.01 2.54
C TYR A 96 -6.58 -22.08 1.47
N ASP A 97 -5.72 -23.07 1.76
CA ASP A 97 -5.42 -24.20 0.90
C ASP A 97 -4.91 -23.77 -0.49
N GLY A 98 -4.09 -22.72 -0.50
CA GLY A 98 -3.53 -22.20 -1.75
C GLY A 98 -2.59 -23.17 -2.46
N LEU A 99 -2.14 -24.23 -1.79
CA LEU A 99 -1.31 -25.26 -2.42
C LEU A 99 -2.15 -26.41 -3.00
N GLY A 100 -3.31 -26.71 -2.40
CA GLY A 100 -4.14 -27.83 -2.80
C GLY A 100 -5.35 -27.49 -3.65
N THR A 101 -5.78 -26.23 -3.61
CA THR A 101 -6.93 -25.77 -4.39
C THR A 101 -6.42 -24.95 -5.58
N PRO A 102 -6.81 -25.31 -6.81
CA PRO A 102 -6.33 -24.56 -7.97
C PRO A 102 -6.91 -23.15 -8.06
N ASN A 103 -6.23 -22.29 -8.81
CA ASN A 103 -6.73 -20.95 -9.08
C ASN A 103 -7.96 -20.99 -10.00
N ALA A 104 -8.50 -19.84 -10.36
CA ALA A 104 -9.71 -19.75 -11.20
C ALA A 104 -9.53 -20.40 -12.59
N TYR A 105 -8.29 -20.69 -12.98
CA TYR A 105 -7.99 -21.29 -14.27
C TYR A 105 -7.62 -22.80 -14.16
N GLY A 106 -7.81 -23.37 -12.99
CA GLY A 106 -7.58 -24.79 -12.77
C GLY A 106 -6.11 -25.15 -12.51
N HIS A 107 -5.27 -24.18 -12.17
CA HIS A 107 -3.84 -24.42 -12.01
C HIS A 107 -3.42 -24.31 -10.54
N LEU A 108 -2.68 -25.31 -10.06
CA LEU A 108 -2.01 -25.27 -8.76
C LEU A 108 -0.69 -24.50 -8.90
N PRO A 109 -0.25 -23.80 -7.87
CA PRO A 109 0.96 -22.99 -7.99
C PRO A 109 2.27 -23.80 -8.07
N LEU A 110 2.29 -25.00 -7.48
CA LEU A 110 3.48 -25.85 -7.43
C LEU A 110 3.12 -27.23 -7.92
N VAL A 111 4.05 -27.86 -8.62
CA VAL A 111 3.92 -29.27 -9.01
C VAL A 111 4.25 -30.12 -7.77
N ASP A 112 3.34 -31.01 -7.38
CA ASP A 112 3.50 -31.89 -6.21
C ASP A 112 3.82 -31.12 -4.91
N MET A 113 3.29 -29.92 -4.78
CA MET A 113 3.53 -29.06 -3.61
C MET A 113 5.02 -28.80 -3.35
N ASP A 114 5.86 -28.82 -4.40
CA ASP A 114 7.31 -28.69 -4.26
C ASP A 114 7.74 -27.26 -4.63
N PRO A 115 8.28 -26.47 -3.69
CA PRO A 115 8.73 -25.11 -4.00
C PRO A 115 9.82 -25.04 -5.07
N ASN A 116 10.53 -26.14 -5.32
CA ASN A 116 11.52 -26.21 -6.40
C ASN A 116 10.87 -26.40 -7.77
N ARG A 117 9.54 -26.61 -7.82
CA ARG A 117 8.84 -26.92 -9.05
C ARG A 117 7.62 -26.00 -9.25
N PRO A 118 7.85 -24.70 -9.45
CA PRO A 118 6.73 -23.79 -9.73
C PRO A 118 6.01 -24.18 -11.02
N ASN A 119 4.69 -24.06 -11.02
CA ASN A 119 3.85 -24.42 -12.18
C ASN A 119 3.68 -23.19 -13.08
N GLN A 120 4.29 -23.20 -14.25
CA GLN A 120 4.29 -22.04 -15.16
C GLN A 120 2.87 -21.57 -15.50
N ALA A 121 1.92 -22.49 -15.66
CA ALA A 121 0.55 -22.11 -16.01
C ALA A 121 -0.11 -21.24 -14.92
N TYR A 122 0.19 -21.51 -13.64
CA TYR A 122 -0.28 -20.66 -12.54
C TYR A 122 0.33 -19.26 -12.67
N PHE A 123 1.62 -19.20 -12.93
CA PHE A 123 2.34 -17.93 -12.98
C PHE A 123 2.00 -17.09 -14.21
N GLU A 124 1.42 -17.65 -15.24
CA GLU A 124 0.89 -16.84 -16.36
C GLU A 124 -0.19 -15.88 -15.88
N PHE A 125 -1.01 -16.28 -14.93
CA PHE A 125 -2.01 -15.39 -14.36
C PHE A 125 -1.35 -14.34 -13.46
N VAL A 126 -0.39 -14.75 -12.64
CA VAL A 126 0.35 -13.80 -11.79
C VAL A 126 1.03 -12.74 -12.67
N ASP A 127 1.67 -13.18 -13.77
CA ASP A 127 2.31 -12.25 -14.73
C ASP A 127 1.30 -11.25 -15.29
N TRP A 128 0.10 -11.72 -15.62
CA TRP A 128 -0.96 -10.86 -16.14
C TRP A 128 -1.35 -9.80 -15.11
N VAL A 129 -1.49 -10.19 -13.86
CA VAL A 129 -1.82 -9.24 -12.79
C VAL A 129 -0.71 -8.21 -12.63
N VAL A 130 0.53 -8.63 -12.64
CA VAL A 130 1.69 -7.73 -12.56
C VAL A 130 1.67 -6.69 -13.68
N UNK A 131 1.56 -7.12 -14.70
CA UNK A 131 1.44 -6.30 -15.82
C UNK A 131 0.32 -5.35 -15.73
N ARG A 132 -0.79 -5.81 -15.30
CA ARG A 132 -1.96 -4.93 -15.22
C ARG A 132 -1.81 -3.88 -14.12
N CYS A 133 -1.26 -4.25 -12.99
CA CYS A 133 -0.95 -3.29 -11.93
C CYS A 133 -0.08 -2.15 -12.46
N GLU A 134 0.97 -2.48 -13.21
CA GLU A 134 1.85 -1.45 -13.77
C GLU A 134 1.13 -0.51 -14.71
N GLN A 135 0.22 -1.03 -15.54
CA GLN A 135 -0.57 -0.22 -16.46
C GLN A 135 -1.49 0.76 -15.71
N LEU A 136 -1.85 0.41 -14.47
CA LEU A 136 -2.70 1.24 -13.62
C LEU A 136 -1.89 2.08 -12.62
N ASP A 137 -0.57 2.12 -12.78
CA ASP A 137 0.36 2.84 -11.90
C ASP A 137 0.32 2.33 -10.46
N LEU A 138 0.10 1.02 -10.31
CA LEU A 138 0.08 0.34 -9.02
C LEU A 138 1.36 -0.48 -8.83
N TYR A 139 1.92 -0.43 -7.64
CA TYR A 139 2.95 -1.38 -7.21
C TYR A 139 2.26 -2.61 -6.63
N LEU A 140 2.85 -3.76 -6.85
CA LEU A 140 2.34 -4.99 -6.25
C LEU A 140 3.23 -5.38 -5.07
N ALA A 141 2.68 -5.30 -3.87
CA ALA A 141 3.35 -5.79 -2.66
C ALA A 141 3.07 -7.30 -2.61
N MET A 142 4.05 -8.06 -3.08
CA MET A 142 3.89 -9.50 -3.34
C MET A 142 4.47 -10.31 -2.19
N LEU A 143 3.60 -11.11 -1.55
CA LEU A 143 4.06 -12.09 -0.58
C LEU A 143 4.36 -13.39 -1.32
N PRO A 144 5.60 -13.90 -1.27
CA PRO A 144 5.89 -15.20 -1.89
C PRO A 144 5.00 -16.31 -1.38
N THR A 145 4.69 -16.29 -0.09
CA THR A 145 3.87 -17.32 0.55
C THR A 145 3.19 -16.74 1.78
N TRP A 146 2.05 -17.31 2.15
CA TRP A 146 1.54 -17.08 3.50
C TRP A 146 2.43 -17.84 4.49
N GLY A 147 2.52 -17.34 5.71
CA GLY A 147 3.48 -17.86 6.68
C GLY A 147 3.24 -19.29 7.14
N ASP A 148 2.03 -19.82 6.94
CA ASP A 148 1.71 -21.19 7.35
C ASP A 148 2.49 -22.27 6.57
N LYS A 149 3.14 -21.89 5.46
CA LYS A 149 4.01 -22.82 4.72
C LYS A 149 5.42 -22.87 5.29
N ILE A 150 5.72 -21.99 6.26
CA ILE A 150 6.96 -21.97 7.04
C ILE A 150 6.72 -22.57 8.43
N ASN A 151 5.72 -22.03 9.17
CA ASN A 151 5.26 -22.61 10.43
C ASN A 151 3.75 -22.56 10.46
N LYS A 152 3.17 -23.74 10.46
CA LYS A 152 1.76 -23.93 10.17
C LYS A 152 0.84 -23.28 11.19
N GLU A 153 1.09 -23.52 12.47
CA GLU A 153 0.25 -23.07 13.59
C GLU A 153 -1.22 -23.34 13.28
N TRP A 154 -2.07 -22.31 13.22
CA TRP A 154 -3.50 -22.49 12.97
C TRP A 154 -3.87 -22.61 11.48
N GLY A 155 -2.88 -22.54 10.59
CA GLY A 155 -3.14 -22.59 9.16
C GLY A 155 -3.31 -24.00 8.60
N ILE A 156 -3.46 -24.07 7.30
CA ILE A 156 -3.61 -25.34 6.60
C ILE A 156 -2.24 -25.94 6.23
N GLY A 157 -1.29 -25.09 5.85
CA GLY A 157 0.01 -25.57 5.40
C GLY A 157 -0.11 -26.28 4.05
N PRO A 158 0.62 -27.39 3.84
CA PRO A 158 1.68 -27.94 4.71
C PRO A 158 2.95 -27.09 4.71
N GLU A 159 3.86 -27.35 5.64
CA GLU A 159 5.13 -26.62 5.77
C GLU A 159 6.10 -27.09 4.68
N VAL A 160 5.87 -26.61 3.47
CA VAL A 160 6.66 -27.03 2.30
C VAL A 160 8.04 -26.37 2.27
N PHE A 161 8.21 -25.24 2.95
CA PHE A 161 9.53 -24.59 3.07
C PHE A 161 10.25 -25.14 4.29
N ASN A 162 10.63 -26.40 4.22
CA ASN A 162 11.21 -27.12 5.36
C ASN A 162 12.74 -27.19 5.33
N THR A 163 13.37 -26.58 4.32
CA THR A 163 14.81 -26.42 4.26
C THR A 163 15.15 -25.03 3.73
N PRO A 164 16.30 -24.45 4.15
CA PRO A 164 16.73 -23.17 3.57
C PRO A 164 16.87 -23.20 2.04
N GLY A 165 17.30 -24.34 1.48
CA GLY A 165 17.44 -24.48 0.03
C GLY A 165 16.13 -24.28 -0.71
N LYS A 166 15.03 -24.82 -0.18
CA LYS A 166 13.70 -24.64 -0.81
C LYS A 166 13.24 -23.19 -0.72
N ALA A 167 13.45 -22.54 0.42
CA ALA A 167 13.10 -21.14 0.59
C ALA A 167 13.91 -20.25 -0.36
N TYR A 168 15.22 -20.50 -0.45
CA TYR A 168 16.11 -19.78 -1.35
C TYR A 168 15.68 -19.96 -2.80
N SER A 169 15.43 -21.20 -3.20
CA SER A 169 15.09 -21.55 -4.59
C SER A 169 13.80 -20.84 -5.03
N PHE A 170 12.78 -20.86 -4.19
CA PHE A 170 11.51 -20.20 -4.53
C PHE A 170 11.67 -18.68 -4.57
N GLY A 171 12.42 -18.12 -3.62
CA GLY A 171 12.74 -16.70 -3.63
C GLY A 171 13.48 -16.31 -4.90
N ARG A 172 14.49 -17.09 -5.28
CA ARG A 172 15.27 -16.80 -6.50
C ARG A 172 14.40 -16.89 -7.75
N PHE A 173 13.51 -17.87 -7.82
CA PHE A 173 12.56 -18.00 -8.93
C PHE A 173 11.71 -16.73 -9.07
N LEU A 174 11.12 -16.27 -7.98
CA LEU A 174 10.28 -15.05 -8.02
C LEU A 174 11.11 -13.81 -8.34
N GLY A 175 12.27 -13.68 -7.71
CA GLY A 175 13.15 -12.54 -7.95
C GLY A 175 13.53 -12.41 -9.42
N GLN A 176 13.93 -13.54 -10.04
CA GLN A 176 14.28 -13.54 -11.46
C GLN A 176 13.08 -13.22 -12.34
N ARG A 177 11.93 -13.82 -12.04
CA ARG A 177 10.73 -13.65 -12.86
C ARG A 177 10.25 -12.20 -12.88
N TYR A 178 10.34 -11.52 -11.75
CA TYR A 178 9.80 -10.16 -11.63
C TYR A 178 10.90 -9.09 -11.47
N ARG A 179 12.12 -9.40 -11.90
CA ARG A 179 13.29 -8.54 -11.73
C ARG A 179 13.08 -7.11 -12.19
N ASN A 180 12.44 -6.93 -13.34
CA ASN A 180 12.25 -5.62 -13.95
C ASN A 180 10.81 -5.10 -13.81
N ARG A 181 10.11 -5.56 -12.78
CA ARG A 181 8.70 -5.22 -12.58
C ARG A 181 8.55 -4.36 -11.31
N SER A 182 7.37 -3.77 -11.15
CA SER A 182 7.10 -2.82 -10.07
C SER A 182 6.59 -3.56 -8.83
N ILE A 183 7.50 -4.19 -8.12
CA ILE A 183 7.23 -5.12 -7.01
C ILE A 183 7.83 -4.57 -5.71
N ILE A 184 7.14 -4.81 -4.61
CA ILE A 184 7.67 -4.72 -3.25
C ILE A 184 7.53 -6.12 -2.68
N TRP A 185 8.63 -6.69 -2.17
CA TRP A 185 8.55 -8.04 -1.58
C TRP A 185 8.11 -7.95 -0.13
N VAL A 186 7.15 -8.78 0.25
CA VAL A 186 6.68 -8.86 1.64
C VAL A 186 6.81 -10.31 2.10
N LEU A 187 7.78 -10.56 2.97
CA LEU A 187 7.93 -11.89 3.58
C LEU A 187 6.93 -12.03 4.72
N GLY A 188 6.87 -13.18 5.36
CA GLY A 188 5.95 -13.43 6.45
C GLY A 188 4.58 -13.86 5.97
N GLY A 189 3.55 -13.27 6.51
CA GLY A 189 2.17 -13.67 6.25
C GLY A 189 1.52 -14.20 7.53
N ASP A 190 1.26 -13.30 8.45
CA ASP A 190 0.50 -13.54 9.67
C ASP A 190 1.13 -14.59 10.61
N ARG A 191 2.45 -14.77 10.49
CA ARG A 191 3.20 -15.68 11.36
C ARG A 191 4.47 -14.96 11.82
N ILE A 192 4.99 -15.41 12.94
CA ILE A 192 6.28 -14.94 13.43
C ILE A 192 7.21 -16.15 13.61
N PRO A 193 8.51 -15.93 13.57
CA PRO A 193 9.45 -17.01 13.87
C PRO A 193 9.27 -17.49 15.29
N ARG A 194 9.08 -18.81 15.46
CA ARG A 194 8.95 -19.45 16.79
C ARG A 194 10.19 -20.23 17.15
N ARG A 195 11.02 -20.59 16.14
CA ARG A 195 12.23 -21.39 16.35
C ARG A 195 13.33 -20.82 15.46
N PRO A 196 14.61 -21.08 15.80
CA PRO A 196 15.72 -20.58 14.98
C PRO A 196 15.62 -20.95 13.50
N ILE A 197 15.10 -22.15 13.19
CA ILE A 197 14.97 -22.55 11.78
C ILE A 197 14.04 -21.59 11.00
N HIS A 198 13.01 -21.05 11.64
CA HIS A 198 12.12 -20.10 10.95
C HIS A 198 12.89 -18.85 10.53
N ILE A 199 13.77 -18.34 11.38
CA ILE A 199 14.62 -17.20 11.04
C ILE A 199 15.49 -17.53 9.82
N GLU A 200 16.10 -18.73 9.83
CA GLU A 200 16.97 -19.15 8.72
C GLU A 200 16.19 -19.29 7.41
N LEU A 201 14.95 -19.82 7.48
CA LEU A 201 14.12 -19.98 6.29
C LEU A 201 13.78 -18.62 5.67
N TRP A 202 13.36 -17.65 6.49
CA TRP A 202 13.05 -16.32 5.97
C TRP A 202 14.30 -15.61 5.44
N ARG A 203 15.44 -15.74 6.12
CA ARG A 203 16.71 -15.21 5.60
C ARG A 203 17.07 -15.81 4.25
N ALA A 204 16.88 -17.11 4.10
CA ALA A 204 17.17 -17.79 2.83
C ALA A 204 16.24 -17.29 1.71
N MET A 205 14.96 -17.11 2.01
CA MET A 205 14.01 -16.58 1.02
C MET A 205 14.38 -15.16 0.61
N ALA A 206 14.73 -14.30 1.57
CA ALA A 206 15.18 -12.93 1.27
C ALA A 206 16.41 -12.94 0.37
N ARG A 207 17.39 -13.80 0.69
CA ARG A 207 18.60 -13.91 -0.11
C ARG A 207 18.29 -14.38 -1.53
N GLY A 208 17.36 -15.34 -1.65
CA GLY A 208 16.92 -15.82 -2.96
C GLY A 208 16.31 -14.69 -3.78
N LEU A 209 15.38 -13.92 -3.18
CA LEU A 209 14.78 -12.78 -3.87
C LEU A 209 15.83 -11.80 -4.36
N GLN A 210 16.82 -11.45 -3.50
CA GLN A 210 17.86 -10.51 -3.86
C GLN A 210 18.79 -11.05 -4.94
N ASP A 211 19.16 -12.32 -4.85
CA ASP A 211 20.00 -12.93 -5.90
C ASP A 211 19.24 -12.98 -7.22
N GLY A 212 17.93 -13.21 -7.18
CA GLY A 212 17.11 -13.28 -8.37
C GLY A 212 16.91 -11.93 -9.04
N ASP A 213 16.58 -10.89 -8.26
CA ASP A 213 16.24 -9.59 -8.83
C ASP A 213 17.41 -8.58 -8.82
N GLY A 214 18.57 -9.00 -8.32
CA GLY A 214 19.73 -8.11 -8.25
C GLY A 214 19.65 -7.08 -7.13
N GLY A 215 18.77 -7.29 -6.16
CA GLY A 215 18.60 -6.39 -5.03
C GLY A 215 17.86 -5.11 -5.37
N SER A 216 17.09 -5.11 -6.45
CA SER A 216 16.47 -3.90 -6.97
C SER A 216 15.15 -3.53 -6.29
N HIS A 217 14.57 -4.43 -5.49
CA HIS A 217 13.27 -4.21 -4.86
C HIS A 217 13.38 -4.15 -3.35
N LEU A 218 12.52 -3.34 -2.74
CA LEU A 218 12.40 -3.29 -1.29
C LEU A 218 11.82 -4.60 -0.76
N ILE A 219 12.29 -5.01 0.42
CA ILE A 219 11.77 -6.20 1.12
C ILE A 219 11.34 -5.77 2.52
N THR A 220 10.16 -6.24 2.94
CA THR A 220 9.69 -6.10 4.30
C THR A 220 9.15 -7.45 4.80
N PHE A 221 8.55 -7.48 5.98
CA PHE A 221 8.06 -8.73 6.60
C PHE A 221 6.74 -8.47 7.32
N HIS A 222 5.72 -9.25 6.99
CA HIS A 222 4.36 -9.16 7.55
C HIS A 222 4.24 -10.12 8.74
N PRO A 223 4.17 -9.61 9.96
CA PRO A 223 4.10 -10.46 11.15
C PRO A 223 2.65 -10.83 11.51
N MET A 224 2.48 -11.54 12.61
CA MET A 224 1.16 -11.82 13.16
C MET A 224 0.62 -10.60 13.93
N GLY A 225 -0.68 -10.64 14.22
CA GLY A 225 -1.35 -9.58 14.96
C GLY A 225 -0.69 -9.23 16.28
N GLY A 226 -0.54 -7.94 16.53
CA GLY A 226 0.10 -7.44 17.74
C GLY A 226 1.62 -7.39 17.68
N CYS A 227 2.22 -7.77 16.55
CA CYS A 227 3.68 -7.84 16.40
C CYS A 227 4.18 -6.90 15.30
N SER A 228 5.51 -6.71 15.30
CA SER A 228 6.19 -5.98 14.25
C SER A 228 7.36 -6.81 13.72
N SER A 229 7.68 -6.62 12.45
CA SER A 229 8.89 -7.19 11.85
C SER A 229 10.16 -6.82 12.63
N SER A 230 10.13 -5.66 13.29
CA SER A 230 11.29 -5.18 14.05
C SER A 230 11.70 -6.12 15.17
N GLN A 231 10.74 -6.85 15.73
CA GLN A 231 11.03 -7.79 16.82
C GLN A 231 11.94 -8.93 16.41
N PHE A 232 12.01 -9.22 15.12
CA PHE A 232 12.72 -10.40 14.61
C PHE A 232 13.82 -10.04 13.63
N PHE A 233 13.66 -8.98 12.84
CA PHE A 233 14.49 -8.72 11.67
C PHE A 233 15.00 -7.30 11.56
N HIS A 234 14.86 -6.46 12.59
CA HIS A 234 15.23 -5.04 12.45
C HIS A 234 16.67 -4.83 12.01
N GLY A 235 17.59 -5.65 12.48
CA GLY A 235 19.01 -5.53 12.13
C GLY A 235 19.40 -6.11 10.78
N GLU A 236 18.48 -6.78 10.09
CA GLU A 236 18.79 -7.41 8.81
C GLU A 236 18.93 -6.36 7.72
N GLN A 237 20.00 -6.46 6.93
CA GLN A 237 20.20 -5.51 5.83
C GLN A 237 19.12 -5.63 4.75
N TRP A 238 18.57 -6.84 4.57
CA TRP A 238 17.51 -7.01 3.58
C TRP A 238 16.18 -6.38 3.98
N LEU A 239 15.95 -6.13 5.27
CA LEU A 239 14.70 -5.52 5.72
C LEU A 239 14.79 -4.01 5.47
N ALA A 240 14.12 -3.55 4.41
CA ALA A 240 14.19 -2.14 4.01
C ALA A 240 13.35 -1.24 4.91
N PHE A 241 12.20 -1.74 5.35
CA PHE A 241 11.32 -1.00 6.26
C PHE A 241 10.57 -1.99 7.13
N ASN A 242 10.11 -1.50 8.28
CA ASN A 242 9.33 -2.32 9.19
C ASN A 242 7.86 -2.31 8.82
N MET A 243 7.22 -3.47 8.99
CA MET A 243 5.78 -3.61 8.86
C MET A 243 5.26 -4.24 10.15
N LEU A 244 4.21 -3.66 10.70
CA LEU A 244 3.56 -4.23 11.85
C LEU A 244 2.13 -4.64 11.50
N GLN A 245 1.49 -5.39 12.36
CA GLN A 245 0.08 -5.76 12.22
C GLN A 245 -0.62 -5.39 13.52
N SER A 246 -1.44 -4.33 13.52
CA SER A 246 -2.19 -3.97 14.70
C SER A 246 -3.44 -4.84 14.89
N GLY A 247 -4.00 -5.36 13.81
CA GLY A 247 -4.96 -6.46 13.85
C GLY A 247 -6.38 -6.06 14.17
N HIS A 248 -7.19 -7.10 14.48
CA HIS A 248 -8.65 -6.97 14.49
C HIS A 248 -9.28 -7.31 15.84
N SER A 249 -8.51 -7.29 16.92
CA SER A 249 -9.02 -7.81 18.21
C SER A 249 -9.96 -6.84 18.93
N ARG A 250 -9.82 -5.53 18.68
CA ARG A 250 -10.66 -4.54 19.37
C ARG A 250 -10.62 -3.19 18.65
N PRO A 251 -11.65 -2.36 18.87
CA PRO A 251 -11.60 -0.99 18.36
C PRO A 251 -10.48 -0.20 19.06
N ASP A 252 -9.97 0.80 18.35
CA ASP A 252 -8.99 1.74 18.90
C ASP A 252 -7.74 1.05 19.42
N THR A 253 -7.32 -0.05 18.78
CA THR A 253 -6.01 -0.64 19.06
C THR A 253 -4.96 0.47 18.95
N PRO A 254 -4.09 0.64 19.96
CA PRO A 254 -3.15 1.77 19.91
C PRO A 254 -1.99 1.52 18.96
N ASN A 255 -2.30 1.46 17.66
CA ASN A 255 -1.29 1.24 16.63
C ASN A 255 -0.25 2.35 16.60
N TRP A 256 -0.63 3.57 17.05
CA TRP A 256 0.33 4.67 17.14
C TRP A 256 1.48 4.34 18.09
N GLN A 257 1.23 3.58 19.16
CA GLN A 257 2.29 3.16 20.08
C GLN A 257 3.23 2.17 19.40
N MET A 258 2.68 1.27 18.60
CA MET A 258 3.50 0.32 17.83
C MET A 258 4.38 1.06 16.81
N ILE A 259 3.79 2.05 16.12
CA ILE A 259 4.55 2.89 15.18
C ILE A 259 5.66 3.66 15.92
N GLU A 260 5.34 4.28 17.06
CA GLU A 260 6.34 5.03 17.85
C GLU A 260 7.50 4.14 18.27
N ALA A 261 7.21 2.91 18.69
CA ALA A 261 8.24 1.99 19.14
C ALA A 261 9.22 1.69 17.99
N ASP A 262 8.71 1.42 16.80
CA ASP A 262 9.57 1.14 15.64
C ASP A 262 10.29 2.40 15.16
N TYR A 263 9.62 3.56 15.23
CA TYR A 263 10.18 4.84 14.79
C TYR A 263 11.46 5.18 15.55
N GLU A 264 11.54 4.82 16.83
CA GLU A 264 12.69 5.13 17.68
C GLU A 264 13.87 4.17 17.51
N LEU A 265 13.69 3.05 16.81
CA LEU A 265 14.74 2.04 16.68
C LEU A 265 15.89 2.52 15.82
N LYS A 266 17.06 1.94 16.08
CA LYS A 266 18.26 2.15 15.27
C LYS A 266 18.74 0.80 14.73
N PRO A 267 19.22 0.76 13.48
CA PRO A 267 19.29 1.86 12.51
C PRO A 267 17.89 2.36 12.13
N THR A 268 17.81 3.62 11.74
CA THR A 268 16.53 4.23 11.36
C THR A 268 15.95 3.53 10.12
N LYS A 269 14.69 3.11 10.21
CA LYS A 269 13.98 2.51 9.06
C LYS A 269 12.56 3.06 9.02
N PRO A 270 11.98 3.22 7.81
CA PRO A 270 10.56 3.56 7.73
C PRO A 270 9.70 2.46 8.38
N VAL A 271 8.48 2.81 8.75
CA VAL A 271 7.55 1.85 9.36
C VAL A 271 6.15 2.07 8.80
N ILE A 272 5.37 0.99 8.72
CA ILE A 272 4.00 1.02 8.23
C ILE A 272 3.17 -0.03 8.97
N ASP A 273 1.89 0.27 9.20
CA ASP A 273 0.92 -0.74 9.67
C ASP A 273 0.41 -1.47 8.43
N GLY A 274 0.80 -2.72 8.27
CA GLY A 274 0.47 -3.52 7.09
C GLY A 274 -0.84 -4.27 7.20
N GLU A 275 -1.39 -4.36 8.42
CA GLU A 275 -2.70 -4.97 8.62
C GLU A 275 -3.36 -4.39 9.87
N PRO A 276 -3.92 -3.17 9.75
CA PRO A 276 -4.81 -2.65 10.79
C PRO A 276 -6.18 -3.32 10.68
N CYS A 277 -7.12 -2.93 11.54
CA CYS A 277 -8.47 -3.47 11.45
C CYS A 277 -9.04 -3.26 10.05
N TYR A 278 -9.74 -4.28 9.56
CA TYR A 278 -10.39 -4.22 8.24
C TYR A 278 -11.81 -3.70 8.36
N GLU A 279 -12.22 -2.87 7.41
CA GLU A 279 -13.62 -2.48 7.30
C GLU A 279 -14.48 -3.72 7.09
N ASP A 280 -15.63 -3.75 7.75
CA ASP A 280 -16.61 -4.85 7.70
C ASP A 280 -16.08 -6.19 8.22
N HIS A 281 -15.05 -6.17 9.08
CA HIS A 281 -14.57 -7.34 9.80
C HIS A 281 -15.25 -7.39 11.15
N PRO A 282 -15.70 -8.57 11.62
CA PRO A 282 -16.27 -8.64 12.95
C PRO A 282 -15.20 -8.37 14.02
N ILE A 283 -15.50 -7.52 14.97
CA ILE A 283 -14.57 -7.19 16.05
C ILE A 283 -14.22 -8.47 16.79
N ASN A 284 -12.93 -8.74 16.95
CA ASN A 284 -12.43 -9.94 17.62
C ASN A 284 -12.96 -11.23 16.98
N TRP A 285 -13.18 -11.23 15.67
CA TRP A 285 -13.72 -12.38 14.91
C TRP A 285 -15.10 -12.84 15.43
N ASP A 286 -15.81 -12.00 16.18
CA ASP A 286 -17.08 -12.35 16.82
C ASP A 286 -18.17 -11.34 16.43
N PRO A 287 -19.08 -11.71 15.52
CA PRO A 287 -20.14 -10.78 15.12
C PRO A 287 -20.99 -10.20 16.24
N LYS A 288 -21.04 -10.88 17.39
CA LYS A 288 -21.77 -10.36 18.54
C LYS A 288 -21.14 -9.09 19.11
N GLN A 289 -19.85 -8.86 18.86
CA GLN A 289 -19.14 -7.65 19.32
C GLN A 289 -19.29 -6.49 18.36
N GLY A 290 -19.94 -6.69 17.20
CA GLY A 290 -20.08 -5.68 16.17
C GLY A 290 -19.04 -5.79 15.09
N TRP A 291 -18.95 -4.76 14.26
CA TRP A 291 -18.15 -4.78 13.05
C TRP A 291 -17.37 -3.48 12.94
N PHE A 292 -16.15 -3.56 12.45
CA PHE A 292 -15.37 -2.34 12.19
C PHE A 292 -16.00 -1.57 11.01
N THR A 293 -16.02 -0.26 11.17
CA THR A 293 -16.63 0.65 10.18
C THR A 293 -15.57 1.51 9.52
N ASP A 294 -16.01 2.38 8.61
CA ASP A 294 -15.13 3.37 7.99
C ASP A 294 -14.47 4.28 9.04
N TYR A 295 -15.21 4.63 10.10
CA TYR A 295 -14.65 5.43 11.19
C TYR A 295 -13.45 4.73 11.84
N ASP A 296 -13.57 3.43 12.09
CA ASP A 296 -12.48 2.67 12.69
C ASP A 296 -11.24 2.66 11.80
N VAL A 297 -11.41 2.43 10.49
CA VAL A 297 -10.26 2.38 9.59
C VAL A 297 -9.65 3.76 9.39
N ARG A 298 -10.45 4.84 9.42
CA ARG A 298 -9.91 6.20 9.39
C ARG A 298 -9.06 6.48 10.62
N LYS A 299 -9.54 6.13 11.82
CA LYS A 299 -8.78 6.35 13.05
C LYS A 299 -7.43 5.63 12.98
N ALA A 300 -7.45 4.35 12.58
CA ALA A 300 -6.21 3.58 12.47
C ALA A 300 -5.24 4.25 11.49
N ALA A 301 -5.73 4.73 10.36
CA ALA A 301 -4.89 5.33 9.33
C ALA A 301 -4.25 6.64 9.79
N TYR A 302 -5.06 7.58 10.26
CA TYR A 302 -4.53 8.89 10.64
C TYR A 302 -3.61 8.78 11.85
N ARG A 303 -3.96 7.93 12.82
CA ARG A 303 -3.11 7.77 14.01
C ARG A 303 -1.75 7.16 13.66
N SER A 304 -1.73 6.13 12.82
CA SER A 304 -0.45 5.50 12.46
C SER A 304 0.42 6.47 11.66
N VAL A 305 -0.15 7.15 10.68
CA VAL A 305 0.62 8.05 9.82
C VAL A 305 1.14 9.25 10.63
N PHE A 306 0.30 9.83 11.49
CA PHE A 306 0.72 10.98 12.28
C PHE A 306 1.67 10.59 13.42
N ALA A 307 1.75 9.31 13.75
CA ALA A 307 2.76 8.81 14.69
C ALA A 307 4.10 8.54 14.03
N GLY A 308 4.19 8.69 12.70
CA GLY A 308 5.46 8.61 11.98
C GLY A 308 5.52 7.58 10.87
N ALA A 309 4.44 6.86 10.59
CA ALA A 309 4.43 5.86 9.51
C ALA A 309 4.59 6.53 8.15
N CYS A 310 5.25 5.85 7.22
CA CYS A 310 5.50 6.37 5.88
C CYS A 310 4.35 6.17 4.91
N GLY A 311 3.27 5.57 5.38
CA GLY A 311 2.08 5.29 4.61
C GLY A 311 1.14 4.45 5.44
N HIS A 312 0.18 3.82 4.76
CA HIS A 312 -0.83 3.01 5.44
C HIS A 312 -1.38 1.93 4.52
N THR A 313 -1.93 0.89 5.14
CA THR A 313 -2.59 -0.19 4.40
C THR A 313 -4.05 -0.26 4.85
N TYR A 314 -4.94 -0.24 3.88
CA TYR A 314 -6.37 -0.45 4.11
C TYR A 314 -6.71 -1.90 3.79
N GLY A 315 -7.70 -2.42 4.48
CA GLY A 315 -8.28 -3.70 4.12
C GLY A 315 -9.78 -3.68 4.34
N CYS A 316 -10.47 -4.48 3.55
CA CYS A 316 -11.88 -4.77 3.73
C CYS A 316 -12.03 -6.27 3.85
N HIS A 317 -12.81 -6.70 4.86
CA HIS A 317 -12.91 -8.11 5.19
C HIS A 317 -13.41 -8.96 4.02
N ASP A 318 -14.36 -8.42 3.28
CA ASP A 318 -14.97 -9.14 2.17
C ASP A 318 -14.09 -9.13 0.92
N ILE A 319 -13.21 -8.11 0.81
CA ILE A 319 -12.36 -7.91 -0.36
C ILE A 319 -11.12 -8.82 -0.29
N TRP A 320 -10.44 -8.89 0.88
CA TRP A 320 -9.19 -9.65 0.89
C TRP A 320 -9.42 -11.12 0.51
N GLN A 321 -10.60 -11.66 0.84
CA GLN A 321 -10.97 -13.05 0.53
C GLN A 321 -11.86 -13.14 -0.71
N PHE A 322 -12.22 -12.02 -1.32
CA PHE A 322 -13.11 -11.93 -2.49
C PHE A 322 -14.37 -12.77 -2.28
N TRP A 323 -15.05 -12.53 -1.17
CA TRP A 323 -16.19 -13.34 -0.76
C TRP A 323 -17.38 -13.17 -1.68
N GLU A 324 -17.99 -14.31 -2.01
CA GLU A 324 -19.27 -14.36 -2.72
C GLU A 324 -20.19 -15.35 -1.99
N PRO A 325 -21.49 -15.24 -2.13
CA PRO A 325 -22.43 -16.16 -1.43
C PRO A 325 -22.25 -17.64 -1.76
N SER A 326 -21.61 -17.95 -2.83
CA SER A 326 -21.26 -19.35 -3.15
C SER A 326 -20.06 -19.90 -2.38
N UNK A 327 -19.34 -19.12 -1.67
CA UNK A 327 -18.22 -19.47 -0.92
C UNK A 327 -18.58 -19.47 0.52
N LYS A 328 -17.96 -20.38 1.15
CA LYS A 328 -18.11 -20.35 2.60
C LYS A 328 -17.39 -19.12 3.15
N PRO A 329 -18.07 -18.28 3.93
CA PRO A 329 -17.40 -17.07 4.43
C PRO A 329 -16.33 -17.42 5.47
N ILE A 330 -15.17 -16.78 5.35
CA ILE A 330 -14.14 -16.83 6.37
C ILE A 330 -14.49 -15.76 7.40
N SER A 331 -14.54 -16.14 8.68
CA SER A 331 -14.84 -15.25 9.79
C SER A 331 -16.05 -14.35 9.51
N ALA A 332 -17.13 -14.98 9.06
CA ALA A 332 -18.44 -14.33 8.87
C ALA A 332 -18.46 -13.19 7.85
N ALA A 333 -17.65 -13.26 6.80
CA ALA A 333 -17.77 -12.29 5.70
C ALA A 333 -19.23 -12.25 5.22
N ARG A 334 -19.73 -11.05 4.90
CA ARG A 334 -21.17 -10.86 4.73
C ARG A 334 -21.60 -10.01 3.54
N THR A 335 -20.66 -9.30 2.91
CA THR A 335 -20.95 -8.42 1.78
C THR A 335 -20.26 -8.96 0.54
N ARG A 336 -21.01 -9.13 -0.56
CA ARG A 336 -20.38 -9.58 -1.81
C ARG A 336 -19.23 -8.64 -2.15
N TRP A 337 -18.10 -9.20 -2.60
CA TRP A 337 -16.91 -8.36 -2.77
C TRP A 337 -17.12 -7.22 -3.77
N GLN A 338 -17.94 -7.45 -4.81
CA GLN A 338 -18.23 -6.40 -5.79
C GLN A 338 -18.97 -5.22 -5.15
N GLU A 339 -19.88 -5.51 -4.21
CA GLU A 339 -20.60 -4.48 -3.46
C GLU A 339 -19.65 -3.85 -2.42
N ALA A 340 -18.82 -4.65 -1.80
CA ALA A 340 -17.89 -4.19 -0.77
C ALA A 340 -16.83 -3.23 -1.34
N LEU A 341 -16.57 -3.25 -2.66
CA LEU A 341 -15.72 -2.24 -3.29
C LEU A 341 -16.19 -0.82 -2.98
N GLN A 342 -17.48 -0.64 -2.73
CA GLN A 342 -18.08 0.68 -2.52
C GLN A 342 -18.29 1.02 -1.04
N LEU A 343 -17.77 0.22 -0.12
CA LEU A 343 -17.80 0.59 1.30
C LEU A 343 -17.01 1.88 1.50
N PRO A 344 -17.48 2.77 2.39
CA PRO A 344 -16.97 4.13 2.39
C PRO A 344 -15.50 4.29 2.75
N GLY A 345 -14.93 3.39 3.56
CA GLY A 345 -13.54 3.52 3.98
C GLY A 345 -12.57 3.55 2.80
N ALA A 346 -12.84 2.75 1.77
CA ALA A 346 -11.94 2.69 0.60
C ALA A 346 -11.88 4.05 -0.13
N SER A 347 -13.00 4.74 -0.24
CA SER A 347 -13.03 6.06 -0.88
C SER A 347 -12.40 7.13 0.00
N GLN A 348 -12.37 6.91 1.31
CA GLN A 348 -11.88 7.90 2.27
C GLN A 348 -10.36 7.80 2.48
N MET A 349 -9.75 6.63 2.29
CA MET A 349 -8.29 6.48 2.49
C MET A 349 -7.47 7.44 1.62
N PRO A 350 -7.79 7.62 0.33
CA PRO A 350 -7.02 8.56 -0.47
C PRO A 350 -7.09 10.01 -0.01
N TYR A 351 -8.07 10.38 0.80
CA TYR A 351 -8.09 11.74 1.36
C TYR A 351 -6.90 11.97 2.29
N LEU A 352 -6.47 10.93 3.03
CA LEU A 352 -5.23 11.03 3.82
C LEU A 352 -4.02 11.20 2.91
N ARG A 353 -3.93 10.41 1.85
CA ARG A 353 -2.84 10.53 0.88
C ARG A 353 -2.79 11.96 0.30
N ARG A 354 -3.94 12.48 -0.13
CA ARG A 354 -3.99 13.83 -0.68
C ARG A 354 -3.58 14.91 0.32
N LEU A 355 -3.98 14.74 1.59
CA LEU A 355 -3.57 15.68 2.64
C LEU A 355 -2.04 15.68 2.78
N ILE A 356 -1.45 14.50 2.92
CA ILE A 356 0.00 14.37 3.11
C ILE A 356 0.75 14.92 1.89
N GLU A 357 0.30 14.60 0.67
CA GLU A 357 0.94 15.05 -0.56
C GLU A 357 0.76 16.54 -0.83
N SER A 358 -0.23 17.19 -0.21
CA SER A 358 -0.50 18.61 -0.44
C SER A 358 0.52 19.52 0.25
N ARG A 359 1.41 18.98 1.06
CA ARG A 359 2.48 19.72 1.74
C ARG A 359 3.78 18.92 1.57
N PRO A 360 4.97 19.56 1.73
CA PRO A 360 6.22 18.80 1.58
C PRO A 360 6.28 17.61 2.52
N MET A 361 6.49 16.43 1.95
CA MET A 361 6.39 15.16 2.68
C MET A 361 7.68 14.77 3.38
N LEU A 362 8.84 15.04 2.76
CA LEU A 362 10.10 14.52 3.27
C LEU A 362 10.47 15.21 4.57
N GLY A 363 10.85 14.43 5.56
CA GLY A 363 11.22 14.94 6.86
C GLY A 363 10.06 15.17 7.81
N ARG A 364 8.81 15.00 7.37
CA ARG A 364 7.65 15.10 8.27
C ARG A 364 7.85 14.17 9.47
N LEU A 365 7.53 14.67 10.66
CA LEU A 365 7.80 13.92 11.90
C LEU A 365 6.63 14.03 12.87
N PRO A 366 6.45 13.03 13.73
CA PRO A 366 5.45 13.12 14.79
C PRO A 366 5.91 14.12 15.85
N ASP A 367 5.00 14.92 16.37
CA ASP A 367 5.35 15.88 17.41
C ASP A 367 4.17 16.17 18.32
N GLN A 368 4.03 15.35 19.36
CA GLN A 368 2.94 15.54 20.34
C GLN A 368 3.15 16.76 21.21
N SER A 369 4.35 17.38 21.21
CA SER A 369 4.57 18.62 21.94
C SER A 369 3.82 19.82 21.34
N LEU A 370 3.27 19.66 20.13
CA LEU A 370 2.34 20.66 19.58
C LEU A 370 1.09 20.82 20.43
N LEU A 371 0.70 19.78 21.18
CA LEU A 371 -0.52 19.80 21.96
C LEU A 371 -0.27 20.41 23.35
N ALA A 372 -1.02 21.47 23.67
CA ALA A 372 -1.07 22.00 25.03
C ALA A 372 -2.17 21.34 25.85
N SER A 373 -3.19 20.78 25.18
CA SER A 373 -4.22 19.98 25.83
C SER A 373 -3.79 18.51 25.86
N PRO A 374 -4.37 17.69 26.76
CA PRO A 374 -4.02 16.26 26.79
C PRO A 374 -4.31 15.55 25.47
N ALA A 375 -3.42 14.65 25.08
CA ALA A 375 -3.61 13.85 23.87
C ALA A 375 -4.75 12.85 24.00
N GLY A 376 -5.09 12.46 25.23
CA GLY A 376 -6.15 11.50 25.46
C GLY A 376 -5.70 10.06 25.19
N GLN A 377 -6.61 9.13 25.43
CA GLN A 377 -6.36 7.69 25.28
C GLN A 377 -7.55 7.05 24.57
N GLY A 378 -7.32 5.87 24.00
CA GLY A 378 -8.38 5.09 23.38
C GLY A 378 -9.14 5.86 22.33
N PRO A 379 -10.48 5.87 22.39
CA PRO A 379 -11.29 6.53 21.35
C PRO A 379 -11.00 8.01 21.16
N SER A 380 -10.47 8.70 22.18
CA SER A 380 -10.23 10.14 22.12
C SER A 380 -8.79 10.52 21.81
N HIS A 381 -7.91 9.57 21.54
CA HIS A 381 -6.48 9.85 21.35
C HIS A 381 -6.22 10.72 20.11
N VAL A 382 -5.55 11.85 20.32
CA VAL A 382 -5.22 12.88 19.34
C VAL A 382 -3.76 12.71 18.91
N ARG A 383 -3.48 12.83 17.58
CA ARG A 383 -2.10 12.74 17.08
C ARG A 383 -1.73 13.97 16.29
N ALA A 384 -0.50 14.46 16.51
CA ALA A 384 0.04 15.63 15.83
C ALA A 384 1.32 15.28 15.09
N THR A 385 1.46 15.86 13.89
CA THR A 385 2.65 15.71 13.04
C THR A 385 2.96 17.07 12.40
N ARG A 386 4.21 17.29 11.99
CA ARG A 386 4.61 18.57 11.42
C ARG A 386 5.76 18.43 10.43
N ALA A 387 5.95 19.49 9.65
CA ALA A 387 7.14 19.64 8.80
C ALA A 387 8.39 19.73 9.68
N PRO A 388 9.56 19.33 9.16
CA PRO A 388 10.80 19.46 9.94
C PRO A 388 11.15 20.91 10.26
N ASP A 389 10.83 21.84 9.37
CA ASP A 389 11.05 23.28 9.60
C ASP A 389 9.88 23.96 10.31
N ALA A 390 8.89 23.18 10.75
CA ALA A 390 7.70 23.68 11.44
C ALA A 390 6.85 24.65 10.61
N SER A 391 6.95 24.55 9.27
CA SER A 391 6.16 25.40 8.38
C SER A 391 4.71 24.96 8.25
N TYR A 392 4.39 23.72 8.61
CA TYR A 392 3.01 23.26 8.71
C TYR A 392 2.89 22.23 9.83
N ALA A 393 1.67 22.04 10.29
CA ALA A 393 1.34 20.98 11.23
C ALA A 393 -0.06 20.46 10.95
N PHE A 394 -0.26 19.16 11.20
CA PHE A 394 -1.56 18.50 11.14
C PHE A 394 -1.87 17.87 12.48
N VAL A 395 -3.11 18.05 12.97
CA VAL A 395 -3.56 17.44 14.22
C VAL A 395 -4.83 16.64 13.93
N TYR A 396 -4.80 15.35 14.15
CA TYR A 396 -5.98 14.48 13.96
C TYR A 396 -6.75 14.37 15.26
N ILE A 397 -8.01 14.75 15.22
CA ILE A 397 -8.93 14.75 16.35
C ILE A 397 -10.04 13.75 16.05
N PRO A 398 -10.11 12.61 16.75
CA PRO A 398 -11.01 11.53 16.33
C PRO A 398 -12.49 11.77 16.63
N ASP A 399 -12.82 12.65 17.58
CA ASP A 399 -14.19 12.75 18.10
C ASP A 399 -14.73 14.19 18.12
N GLY A 400 -14.05 15.10 17.44
CA GLY A 400 -14.51 16.49 17.37
C GLY A 400 -14.36 17.28 18.66
N ASN A 401 -13.65 16.77 19.65
CA ASN A 401 -13.36 17.52 20.86
C ASN A 401 -12.37 18.65 20.56
N SER A 402 -12.43 19.72 21.35
CA SER A 402 -11.50 20.86 21.21
C SER A 402 -10.07 20.41 21.49
N VAL A 403 -9.12 21.08 20.83
CA VAL A 403 -7.69 20.86 21.04
C VAL A 403 -7.02 22.22 21.25
N THR A 404 -6.04 22.28 22.14
CA THR A 404 -5.26 23.48 22.37
C THR A 404 -3.84 23.23 21.88
N VAL A 405 -3.33 24.14 21.07
CA VAL A 405 -2.05 24.00 20.37
C VAL A 405 -1.04 25.04 20.85
N ASN A 406 0.18 24.60 21.07
CA ASN A 406 1.34 25.47 21.33
C ASN A 406 1.77 26.11 20.02
N MET A 407 1.23 27.28 19.69
CA MET A 407 1.47 27.92 18.41
C MET A 407 2.94 28.35 18.20
N ASN A 408 3.66 28.56 19.31
CA ASN A 408 5.08 28.91 19.24
C ASN A 408 5.95 27.75 18.72
N LYS A 409 5.40 26.54 18.58
CA LYS A 409 6.09 25.44 17.92
C LYS A 409 6.09 25.58 16.39
N LEU A 410 5.26 26.47 15.86
CA LEU A 410 5.24 26.75 14.43
C LEU A 410 6.17 27.91 14.11
N SER A 411 6.84 27.85 12.95
CA SER A 411 7.90 28.80 12.62
C SER A 411 7.39 30.10 12.05
N ALA A 412 6.20 30.11 11.44
CA ALA A 412 5.70 31.29 10.75
C ALA A 412 5.12 32.34 11.71
N THR A 413 5.22 33.62 11.33
CA THR A 413 4.60 34.69 12.08
C THR A 413 3.14 34.90 11.75
N VAL A 414 2.68 34.40 10.61
CA VAL A 414 1.25 34.40 10.22
C VAL A 414 0.86 32.98 9.83
N ILE A 415 -0.16 32.48 10.51
CA ILE A 415 -0.62 31.10 10.35
C ILE A 415 -2.00 31.10 9.71
N SER A 416 -2.17 30.35 8.60
CA SER A 416 -3.49 29.99 8.08
C SER A 416 -3.97 28.74 8.78
N SER A 417 -5.22 28.71 9.15
CA SER A 417 -5.79 27.53 9.82
C SER A 417 -7.01 27.00 9.07
N TRP A 418 -7.13 25.69 9.05
CA TRP A 418 -8.15 24.98 8.29
C TRP A 418 -8.66 23.77 9.06
N TRP A 419 -9.92 23.43 8.82
CA TRP A 419 -10.45 22.08 9.14
C TRP A 419 -10.48 21.26 7.87
N TYR A 420 -9.88 20.08 7.91
CA TYR A 420 -9.89 19.10 6.82
C TYR A 420 -10.75 17.93 7.27
N ASP A 421 -11.71 17.55 6.42
CA ASP A 421 -12.66 16.49 6.76
C ASP A 421 -12.18 15.15 6.20
N PRO A 422 -11.77 14.19 7.04
CA PRO A 422 -11.30 12.89 6.56
C PRO A 422 -12.38 12.06 5.84
N ARG A 423 -13.65 12.43 6.03
CA ARG A 423 -14.77 11.70 5.41
C ARG A 423 -15.01 12.14 3.98
N THR A 424 -14.63 13.35 3.62
CA THR A 424 -14.97 13.94 2.32
C THR A 424 -13.77 14.49 1.56
N GLY A 425 -12.64 14.69 2.23
CA GLY A 425 -11.47 15.32 1.62
C GLY A 425 -11.62 16.81 1.40
N LYS A 426 -12.59 17.46 2.03
CA LYS A 426 -12.83 18.89 1.88
C LYS A 426 -12.18 19.67 3.00
N ALA A 427 -11.65 20.85 2.64
CA ALA A 427 -11.07 21.78 3.59
C ALA A 427 -11.99 22.99 3.74
N GLN A 428 -12.13 23.47 4.97
CA GLN A 428 -12.80 24.74 5.22
C GLN A 428 -11.87 25.64 6.04
N ARG A 429 -11.76 26.88 5.61
CA ARG A 429 -10.88 27.83 6.25
C ARG A 429 -11.43 28.23 7.62
N ILE A 430 -10.55 28.25 8.63
CA ILE A 430 -10.89 28.79 9.94
C ILE A 430 -10.56 30.28 9.98
N GLY A 431 -9.30 30.62 9.64
CA GLY A 431 -8.87 32.01 9.66
C GLY A 431 -7.36 32.18 9.62
N ILE A 432 -6.94 33.39 9.91
CA ILE A 432 -5.54 33.81 9.97
C ILE A 432 -5.21 34.16 11.40
N ILE A 433 -4.07 33.71 11.87
CA ILE A 433 -3.62 33.96 13.25
C ILE A 433 -2.27 34.63 13.20
N ALA A 434 -2.15 35.77 13.90
CA ALA A 434 -0.84 36.39 14.13
C ALA A 434 -0.16 35.59 15.23
N ASN A 435 0.93 34.90 14.88
CA ASN A 435 1.64 34.05 15.80
C ASN A 435 2.63 34.88 16.61
N GLN A 436 2.59 34.73 17.92
CA GLN A 436 3.43 35.50 18.85
C GLN A 436 4.10 34.52 19.82
N PRO A 437 5.27 34.89 20.34
CA PRO A 437 5.92 34.05 21.34
C PRO A 437 4.99 33.72 22.51
N GLY A 438 4.89 32.42 22.85
CA GLY A 438 4.09 31.96 23.94
C GLY A 438 2.60 31.77 23.64
N LEU A 439 2.18 32.03 22.40
CA LEU A 439 0.76 31.90 22.05
C LEU A 439 0.28 30.45 22.15
N VAL A 440 -0.84 30.28 22.81
CA VAL A 440 -1.56 29.01 22.93
C VAL A 440 -2.98 29.26 22.42
N GLN A 441 -3.43 28.45 21.47
CA GLN A 441 -4.70 28.68 20.79
C GLN A 441 -5.57 27.43 20.85
N THR A 442 -6.84 27.59 21.20
CA THR A 442 -7.81 26.51 21.23
C THR A 442 -8.63 26.51 19.94
N PHE A 443 -8.82 25.32 19.38
CA PHE A 443 -9.59 25.10 18.14
C PHE A 443 -10.71 24.10 18.44
N SER A 444 -11.93 24.39 17.99
CA SER A 444 -13.09 23.52 18.17
C SER A 444 -13.56 23.05 16.81
N PRO A 445 -13.55 21.74 16.54
CA PRO A 445 -14.01 21.24 15.26
C PRO A 445 -15.49 21.59 14.97
N PRO A 446 -15.88 21.58 13.70
CA PRO A 446 -17.26 21.95 13.35
C PRO A 446 -18.34 21.04 13.91
N THR A 447 -18.03 19.75 14.10
CA THR A 447 -18.99 18.77 14.64
C THR A 447 -18.28 17.91 15.68
N LYS A 448 -19.06 17.25 16.53
CA LYS A 448 -18.55 16.55 17.71
C LYS A 448 -19.22 15.19 17.87
N GLY A 449 -18.52 14.27 18.50
CA GLY A 449 -19.01 12.93 18.80
C GLY A 449 -18.40 11.87 17.92
N PRO A 450 -18.65 10.59 18.21
CA PRO A 450 -18.10 9.50 17.40
C PRO A 450 -18.46 9.64 15.92
N GLY A 451 -17.48 9.39 15.06
CA GLY A 451 -17.65 9.56 13.62
C GLY A 451 -17.45 10.98 13.11
N ASN A 452 -17.23 11.94 14.02
CA ASN A 452 -16.98 13.35 13.66
C ASN A 452 -15.50 13.65 13.85
N ASP A 453 -14.68 12.93 13.12
CA ASP A 453 -13.23 13.13 13.15
C ASP A 453 -12.83 14.25 12.18
N TRP A 454 -11.80 15.01 12.59
CA TRP A 454 -11.33 16.17 11.84
C TRP A 454 -9.81 16.25 11.91
N VAL A 455 -9.20 16.90 10.90
CA VAL A 455 -7.79 17.28 10.95
C VAL A 455 -7.71 18.79 10.99
N LEU A 456 -7.04 19.32 12.01
CA LEU A 456 -6.65 20.73 12.06
C LEU A 456 -5.38 20.87 11.23
N VAL A 457 -5.39 21.81 10.29
CA VAL A 457 -4.20 22.13 9.46
C VAL A 457 -3.77 23.53 9.79
N LEU A 458 -2.50 23.68 10.17
CA LEU A 458 -1.90 24.97 10.52
C LEU A 458 -0.72 25.19 9.58
N ASP A 459 -0.78 26.25 8.78
CA ASP A 459 0.14 26.50 7.68
C ASP A 459 0.82 27.84 7.80
N ASP A 460 2.07 27.92 7.42
CA ASP A 460 2.72 29.20 7.11
C ASP A 460 1.93 29.86 5.98
N ALA A 461 1.24 30.97 6.31
CA ALA A 461 0.35 31.64 5.36
C ALA A 461 1.08 32.18 4.14
N SER A 462 2.38 32.45 4.27
CA SER A 462 3.17 32.99 3.14
C SER A 462 3.61 31.89 2.17
N ARG A 463 3.63 30.62 2.62
CA ARG A 463 4.13 29.51 1.81
C ARG A 463 3.00 28.66 1.21
N TYR A 464 1.94 28.41 1.97
CA TYR A 464 0.91 27.47 1.58
C TYR A 464 -0.40 28.21 1.37
N THR A 465 -0.71 28.49 0.11
CA THR A 465 -1.90 29.26 -0.26
C THR A 465 -3.05 28.39 -0.74
N SER A 466 -2.76 27.15 -1.15
CA SER A 466 -3.81 26.20 -1.58
C SER A 466 -4.44 25.53 -0.37
N PRO A 467 -5.73 25.22 -0.42
CA PRO A 467 -6.37 24.44 0.64
C PRO A 467 -5.68 23.08 0.82
N PRO A 468 -5.58 22.56 2.05
CA PRO A 468 -5.01 21.24 2.25
C PRO A 468 -5.82 20.17 1.50
N GLY A 469 -5.10 19.14 1.02
CA GLY A 469 -5.72 18.07 0.26
C GLY A 469 -5.89 18.36 -1.22
N GLN A 470 -5.55 19.55 -1.67
CA GLN A 470 -5.54 19.89 -3.09
C GLN A 470 -4.11 19.88 -3.59
N GLY A 471 -3.88 19.20 -4.69
CA GLY A 471 -2.54 19.07 -5.23
C GLY A 471 -1.96 20.38 -5.66
N GLY A 472 -0.64 20.53 -5.47
CA GLY A 472 0.09 21.66 -6.00
C GLY A 472 0.36 21.48 -7.49
#